data_5bcd08d0a51d6969aee0c01daab838a1
#
_entry.id   5bcd08d0a51d6969aee0c01daab838a1
#
_cell.length_a   1.000
_cell.length_b   1.000
_cell.length_c   1.000
_cell.angle_alpha   90.00
_cell.angle_beta   90.00
_cell.angle_gamma   90.00
#
_symmetry.space_group_name_H-M   'P 1'
#
loop_
_entity.id
_entity.type
_entity.pdbx_description
1 polymer ?
#
loop_
_entity_poly.entity_id
_entity_poly.type
_entity_poly.pdbx_seq_one_letter_code
_entity_poly.pdbx_strand_id
1 'polypeptide(L)'
;MIALPWKKLCANFILPCGENHYGFFLRCPTSFYNQPKEKSIITNAKIHRNKRYVLNLDLASFFDSFHFGRIQGYFEKNNHFKLPHDVAVILAQLTCYQGRLPQGAPSSPIITNLICQSLDAHLLKAAKKYKLDYTRYADDLTFSTNDRHFVENQKKFLAEAIVAITKAGFSINEKKTRLQFRDSRQEVTGLIVNKKLNVNHSYVRKTRAMAHQLYSTGEYLIDGVPGSIKQLEGRFSFIDQLDHYNNILDPQEIKHDAFNLNGREKQYQAFIFYKYLFANDTPVIVTEGKTDIRYIKAALKNLYNKYPRLIQKDAEGKFVYKFSFFRRTKRWKYFFGISLDGADAMRILYRYHIGSNKRIPPYLSYFQKLSDHEQHNPVILLYDNESKSERPLKKFLGEDVHATVDQKAELKAKLHMRLITSSKLFVVTPPLIGDKEECEIEDLFSDELLSLNLEGKTFCRKDKFDSNKYFGKEIFSQYVYENYRTIDFSRFIPLLDVIDMIIAQAESHKQ
;
A
#
# COMPACT_ATOMS: atom_id res chain seq x y z
N MET A 1 11.13 4.61 -31.57
CA MET A 1 12.14 4.55 -30.52
C MET A 1 12.69 5.95 -30.24
N ILE A 2 11.87 6.83 -29.62
CA ILE A 2 12.28 8.18 -29.17
C ILE A 2 11.59 8.41 -27.82
N ALA A 3 12.21 7.90 -26.75
CA ALA A 3 11.69 8.01 -25.37
C ALA A 3 12.46 9.04 -24.54
N LEU A 4 13.01 10.09 -25.14
CA LEU A 4 14.05 10.89 -24.47
C LEU A 4 13.81 12.38 -24.19
N PRO A 5 12.76 13.10 -24.62
CA PRO A 5 12.65 14.49 -24.20
C PRO A 5 11.64 14.77 -23.09
N TRP A 6 10.63 13.93 -22.86
CA TRP A 6 9.53 14.24 -21.94
C TRP A 6 9.94 14.43 -20.49
N LYS A 7 10.94 13.68 -19.99
CA LYS A 7 11.44 13.85 -18.61
C LYS A 7 12.20 15.17 -18.42
N LYS A 8 12.94 15.64 -19.44
CA LYS A 8 13.66 16.93 -19.41
C LYS A 8 12.72 18.12 -19.64
N LEU A 9 11.71 17.99 -20.52
CA LEU A 9 10.67 19.02 -20.70
C LEU A 9 9.86 19.23 -19.41
N CYS A 10 9.44 18.17 -18.74
CA CYS A 10 8.70 18.30 -17.47
C CYS A 10 9.57 18.84 -16.32
N ALA A 11 10.87 18.55 -16.30
CA ALA A 11 11.76 18.98 -15.22
C ALA A 11 12.20 20.47 -15.36
N ASN A 12 12.31 20.99 -16.59
CA ASN A 12 12.73 22.38 -16.83
C ASN A 12 11.59 23.39 -16.96
N PHE A 13 10.34 22.94 -17.06
CA PHE A 13 9.14 23.80 -17.15
C PHE A 13 8.19 23.60 -15.95
N ILE A 14 8.75 23.48 -14.75
CA ILE A 14 7.96 23.79 -13.54
C ILE A 14 7.80 25.30 -13.52
N LEU A 15 6.86 25.81 -14.32
CA LEU A 15 6.30 27.11 -14.07
C LEU A 15 5.73 27.10 -12.64
N PRO A 16 5.90 28.16 -11.86
CA PRO A 16 5.25 28.30 -10.58
C PRO A 16 3.72 28.28 -10.84
N CYS A 17 3.15 27.11 -10.95
CA CYS A 17 1.71 26.93 -10.87
C CYS A 17 1.32 27.49 -9.52
N GLY A 18 0.55 28.58 -9.51
CA GLY A 18 0.00 29.16 -8.30
C GLY A 18 -0.60 28.06 -7.42
N GLU A 19 -0.62 28.26 -6.10
CA GLU A 19 -0.99 27.25 -5.09
C GLU A 19 -2.37 26.58 -5.28
N ASN A 20 -3.16 27.01 -6.27
CA ASN A 20 -4.57 26.68 -6.47
C ASN A 20 -4.87 25.68 -7.61
N HIS A 21 -3.86 25.09 -8.26
CA HIS A 21 -4.06 24.12 -9.32
C HIS A 21 -3.96 22.68 -8.80
N TYR A 22 -5.07 22.00 -8.73
CA TYR A 22 -5.18 20.59 -8.34
C TYR A 22 -5.54 19.74 -9.56
N GLY A 23 -4.61 19.58 -10.49
CA GLY A 23 -4.78 18.67 -11.61
C GLY A 23 -4.19 17.28 -11.33
N PHE A 24 -4.63 16.29 -12.09
CA PHE A 24 -4.03 14.95 -12.10
C PHE A 24 -2.52 15.05 -12.34
N PHE A 25 -1.71 14.74 -11.32
CA PHE A 25 -0.28 14.53 -11.50
C PHE A 25 0.01 13.03 -11.42
N LEU A 26 0.50 12.47 -12.51
CA LEU A 26 1.17 11.18 -12.51
C LEU A 26 2.40 11.27 -11.58
N ARG A 27 2.57 10.29 -10.70
CA ARG A 27 3.80 10.11 -9.92
C ARG A 27 5.00 10.17 -10.86
N CYS A 28 5.79 11.21 -10.77
CA CYS A 28 7.14 11.23 -11.33
C CYS A 28 8.07 10.56 -10.31
N PRO A 29 8.65 9.37 -10.59
CA PRO A 29 9.55 8.71 -9.65
C PRO A 29 10.96 9.29 -9.80
N THR A 30 11.21 10.45 -9.21
CA THR A 30 12.60 10.93 -9.02
C THR A 30 12.67 11.78 -7.76
N SER A 31 13.43 11.27 -6.80
CA SER A 31 13.97 11.99 -5.66
C SER A 31 14.75 13.23 -6.10
N PHE A 32 14.19 14.43 -5.90
CA PHE A 32 14.97 15.64 -5.75
C PHE A 32 14.37 16.49 -4.63
N TYR A 33 15.24 17.02 -3.79
CA TYR A 33 14.99 17.87 -2.64
C TYR A 33 14.05 19.04 -2.99
N ASN A 34 13.02 19.26 -2.17
CA ASN A 34 11.89 20.17 -2.32
C ASN A 34 10.75 19.63 -3.22
N GLN A 35 10.07 18.57 -2.76
CA GLN A 35 8.84 18.11 -3.41
C GLN A 35 7.74 19.17 -3.23
N PRO A 36 7.10 19.65 -4.31
CA PRO A 36 5.82 20.35 -4.17
C PRO A 36 4.85 19.36 -3.50
N LYS A 37 4.12 19.82 -2.48
CA LYS A 37 3.10 19.02 -1.77
C LYS A 37 2.24 18.29 -2.79
N GLU A 38 2.20 16.94 -2.71
CA GLU A 38 1.47 16.11 -3.66
C GLU A 38 0.03 16.60 -3.80
N LYS A 39 -0.35 17.02 -5.00
CA LYS A 39 -1.71 17.46 -5.30
C LYS A 39 -2.59 16.23 -5.52
N SER A 40 -3.70 16.13 -4.79
CA SER A 40 -4.62 15.00 -4.79
C SER A 40 -6.06 15.48 -4.56
N ILE A 41 -7.05 14.59 -4.75
CA ILE A 41 -8.45 14.91 -4.37
C ILE A 41 -8.56 15.28 -2.88
N ILE A 42 -7.72 14.71 -2.01
CA ILE A 42 -7.70 15.00 -0.57
C ILE A 42 -7.19 16.42 -0.32
N THR A 43 -6.07 16.81 -0.93
CA THR A 43 -5.49 18.13 -0.77
C THR A 43 -6.36 19.21 -1.42
N ASN A 44 -7.07 18.88 -2.52
CA ASN A 44 -8.10 19.73 -3.11
C ASN A 44 -9.27 19.97 -2.13
N ALA A 45 -9.89 18.90 -1.66
CA ALA A 45 -11.03 18.95 -0.76
C ALA A 45 -10.72 19.64 0.58
N LYS A 46 -9.46 19.53 1.07
CA LYS A 46 -8.99 20.20 2.31
C LYS A 46 -9.28 21.69 2.33
N ILE A 47 -9.08 22.40 1.22
CA ILE A 47 -9.26 23.85 1.12
C ILE A 47 -10.71 24.24 1.39
N HIS A 48 -11.63 23.39 0.99
CA HIS A 48 -13.06 23.59 1.10
C HIS A 48 -13.69 22.99 2.38
N ARG A 49 -12.85 22.45 3.29
CA ARG A 49 -13.30 21.89 4.56
C ARG A 49 -13.85 22.96 5.50
N ASN A 50 -14.96 22.62 6.18
CA ASN A 50 -15.59 23.47 7.21
C ASN A 50 -15.97 24.88 6.72
N LYS A 51 -16.49 24.95 5.48
CA LYS A 51 -16.98 26.19 4.90
C LYS A 51 -18.50 26.31 5.06
N ARG A 52 -18.99 27.57 5.14
CA ARG A 52 -20.41 27.86 5.21
C ARG A 52 -21.10 27.54 3.89
N TYR A 53 -20.46 27.90 2.79
CA TYR A 53 -20.94 27.68 1.42
C TYR A 53 -19.88 27.02 0.58
N VAL A 54 -20.29 26.04 -0.21
CA VAL A 54 -19.47 25.39 -1.25
C VAL A 54 -20.27 25.44 -2.56
N LEU A 55 -19.73 26.10 -3.56
CA LEU A 55 -20.29 26.20 -4.91
C LEU A 55 -19.43 25.33 -5.84
N ASN A 56 -20.05 24.34 -6.44
CA ASN A 56 -19.44 23.51 -7.48
C ASN A 56 -19.98 23.89 -8.84
N LEU A 57 -19.08 24.08 -9.81
CA LEU A 57 -19.36 24.26 -11.23
C LEU A 57 -18.65 23.15 -12.00
N ASP A 58 -19.29 22.62 -13.02
CA ASP A 58 -18.73 21.55 -13.88
C ASP A 58 -18.63 22.08 -15.30
N LEU A 59 -17.48 21.89 -15.97
CA LEU A 59 -17.27 22.31 -17.36
C LEU A 59 -17.80 21.23 -18.30
N ALA A 60 -18.77 21.61 -19.13
CA ALA A 60 -19.37 20.69 -20.10
C ALA A 60 -18.34 20.26 -21.17
N SER A 61 -18.33 18.96 -21.53
CA SER A 61 -17.48 18.38 -22.57
C SER A 61 -16.01 18.85 -22.49
N PHE A 62 -15.46 18.87 -21.27
CA PHE A 62 -14.16 19.48 -20.97
C PHE A 62 -13.05 18.99 -21.90
N PHE A 63 -12.81 17.68 -21.99
CA PHE A 63 -11.73 17.14 -22.81
C PHE A 63 -11.99 17.34 -24.33
N ASP A 64 -13.24 17.31 -24.76
CA ASP A 64 -13.63 17.57 -26.14
C ASP A 64 -13.39 19.01 -26.58
N SER A 65 -13.36 19.94 -25.62
CA SER A 65 -13.06 21.36 -25.86
C SER A 65 -11.61 21.62 -26.25
N PHE A 66 -10.72 20.64 -26.05
CA PHE A 66 -9.30 20.71 -26.45
C PHE A 66 -9.10 20.05 -27.80
N HIS A 67 -9.54 20.72 -28.86
CA HIS A 67 -9.31 20.26 -30.22
C HIS A 67 -7.86 20.53 -30.68
N PHE A 68 -7.46 19.84 -31.76
CA PHE A 68 -6.11 19.89 -32.33
C PHE A 68 -5.57 21.31 -32.46
N GLY A 69 -6.31 22.20 -33.16
CA GLY A 69 -5.86 23.59 -33.39
C GLY A 69 -5.69 24.42 -32.10
N ARG A 70 -6.46 24.12 -31.05
CA ARG A 70 -6.29 24.78 -29.76
C ARG A 70 -4.98 24.37 -29.10
N ILE A 71 -4.62 23.11 -29.18
CA ILE A 71 -3.36 22.58 -28.62
C ILE A 71 -2.17 23.12 -29.41
N GLN A 72 -2.21 22.99 -30.74
CA GLN A 72 -1.20 23.56 -31.64
C GLN A 72 -1.00 25.06 -31.36
N GLY A 73 -2.10 25.85 -31.43
CA GLY A 73 -2.01 27.30 -31.24
C GLY A 73 -1.51 27.70 -29.83
N TYR A 74 -1.79 26.90 -28.81
CA TYR A 74 -1.24 27.14 -27.48
C TYR A 74 0.29 26.99 -27.49
N PHE A 75 0.84 25.93 -28.05
CA PHE A 75 2.28 25.70 -28.07
C PHE A 75 3.04 26.69 -29.01
N GLU A 76 2.41 27.17 -30.06
CA GLU A 76 2.97 28.20 -30.93
C GLU A 76 2.99 29.61 -30.27
N LYS A 77 1.85 29.99 -29.66
CA LYS A 77 1.63 31.39 -29.25
C LYS A 77 1.94 31.68 -27.78
N ASN A 78 2.04 30.62 -26.93
CA ASN A 78 2.32 30.82 -25.52
C ASN A 78 3.74 31.30 -25.31
N ASN A 79 3.94 32.37 -24.54
CA ASN A 79 5.24 33.00 -24.32
C ASN A 79 6.31 32.10 -23.73
N HIS A 80 5.92 31.03 -23.02
CA HIS A 80 6.84 30.07 -22.41
C HIS A 80 7.28 28.98 -23.37
N PHE A 81 6.54 28.72 -24.45
CA PHE A 81 6.85 27.67 -25.42
C PHE A 81 7.34 28.23 -26.75
N LYS A 82 6.57 29.08 -27.42
CA LYS A 82 6.88 29.68 -28.72
C LYS A 82 7.50 28.68 -29.70
N LEU A 83 6.92 27.48 -29.78
CA LEU A 83 7.47 26.44 -30.61
C LEU A 83 7.28 26.75 -32.10
N PRO A 84 8.22 26.32 -32.96
CA PRO A 84 8.02 26.35 -34.41
C PRO A 84 6.75 25.59 -34.81
N HIS A 85 6.10 26.06 -35.88
CA HIS A 85 4.85 25.50 -36.36
C HIS A 85 4.87 23.97 -36.48
N ASP A 86 5.86 23.40 -37.17
CA ASP A 86 5.99 21.96 -37.38
C ASP A 86 6.10 21.16 -36.08
N VAL A 87 6.81 21.70 -35.10
CA VAL A 87 6.94 21.06 -33.78
C VAL A 87 5.63 21.09 -33.02
N ALA A 88 4.89 22.21 -33.07
CA ALA A 88 3.58 22.32 -32.43
C ALA A 88 2.55 21.41 -33.08
N VAL A 89 2.60 21.25 -34.41
CA VAL A 89 1.77 20.28 -35.16
C VAL A 89 2.07 18.85 -34.70
N ILE A 90 3.32 18.44 -34.65
CA ILE A 90 3.72 17.10 -34.20
C ILE A 90 3.25 16.84 -32.76
N LEU A 91 3.42 17.80 -31.85
CA LEU A 91 2.95 17.67 -30.48
C LEU A 91 1.43 17.51 -30.42
N ALA A 92 0.68 18.28 -31.19
CA ALA A 92 -0.77 18.15 -31.26
C ALA A 92 -1.20 16.81 -31.84
N GLN A 93 -0.50 16.29 -32.88
CA GLN A 93 -0.75 14.96 -33.45
C GLN A 93 -0.51 13.83 -32.44
N LEU A 94 0.59 13.88 -31.70
CA LEU A 94 0.96 12.88 -30.70
C LEU A 94 0.03 12.85 -29.49
N THR A 95 -0.68 13.93 -29.20
CA THR A 95 -1.52 14.09 -28.02
C THR A 95 -3.01 14.02 -28.28
N CYS A 96 -3.44 14.21 -29.53
CA CYS A 96 -4.85 14.11 -29.95
C CYS A 96 -5.17 12.72 -30.50
N TYR A 97 -6.40 12.30 -30.25
CA TYR A 97 -7.05 11.17 -30.90
C TYR A 97 -8.36 11.68 -31.53
N GLN A 98 -8.59 11.38 -32.84
CA GLN A 98 -9.72 11.88 -33.56
C GLN A 98 -9.89 13.42 -33.49
N GLY A 99 -8.76 14.15 -33.53
CA GLY A 99 -8.75 15.62 -33.53
C GLY A 99 -8.99 16.28 -32.18
N ARG A 100 -9.10 15.54 -31.09
CA ARG A 100 -9.38 16.03 -29.75
C ARG A 100 -8.47 15.36 -28.69
N LEU A 101 -8.38 15.97 -27.51
CA LEU A 101 -7.62 15.41 -26.41
C LEU A 101 -8.37 14.22 -25.79
N PRO A 102 -7.81 12.99 -25.82
CA PRO A 102 -8.52 11.80 -25.35
C PRO A 102 -8.62 11.76 -23.83
N GLN A 103 -9.79 11.39 -23.32
CA GLN A 103 -9.97 11.12 -21.89
C GLN A 103 -9.21 9.82 -21.51
N GLY A 104 -8.41 9.89 -20.44
CA GLY A 104 -7.65 8.75 -19.94
C GLY A 104 -6.20 8.67 -20.46
N ALA A 105 -5.78 9.45 -21.45
CA ALA A 105 -4.38 9.49 -21.86
C ALA A 105 -3.52 10.20 -20.80
N PRO A 106 -2.30 9.71 -20.53
CA PRO A 106 -1.39 10.30 -19.53
C PRO A 106 -0.98 11.76 -19.83
N SER A 107 -1.00 12.20 -21.07
CA SER A 107 -0.68 13.56 -21.53
C SER A 107 -1.83 14.54 -21.29
N SER A 108 -3.09 14.07 -21.33
CA SER A 108 -4.27 14.93 -21.32
C SER A 108 -4.37 15.83 -20.07
N PRO A 109 -4.15 15.33 -18.82
CA PRO A 109 -4.19 16.19 -17.64
C PRO A 109 -3.14 17.30 -17.63
N ILE A 110 -1.95 17.03 -18.17
CA ILE A 110 -0.86 18.03 -18.22
C ILE A 110 -1.23 19.14 -19.20
N ILE A 111 -1.68 18.78 -20.42
CA ILE A 111 -2.03 19.72 -21.46
C ILE A 111 -3.22 20.57 -21.02
N THR A 112 -4.28 19.96 -20.46
CA THR A 112 -5.42 20.71 -19.95
C THR A 112 -5.04 21.70 -18.86
N ASN A 113 -4.14 21.35 -17.96
CA ASN A 113 -3.66 22.25 -16.92
C ASN A 113 -2.86 23.42 -17.48
N LEU A 114 -2.01 23.18 -18.49
CA LEU A 114 -1.24 24.22 -19.15
C LEU A 114 -2.16 25.23 -19.84
N ILE A 115 -3.12 24.76 -20.64
CA ILE A 115 -4.03 25.63 -21.41
C ILE A 115 -4.99 26.37 -20.47
N CYS A 116 -5.46 25.75 -19.39
CA CYS A 116 -6.37 26.36 -18.42
C CYS A 116 -5.74 27.38 -17.49
N GLN A 117 -4.43 27.62 -17.50
CA GLN A 117 -3.78 28.60 -16.62
C GLN A 117 -4.41 30.01 -16.71
N SER A 118 -4.74 30.46 -17.91
CA SER A 118 -5.39 31.75 -18.11
C SER A 118 -6.80 31.78 -17.51
N LEU A 119 -7.59 30.72 -17.69
CA LEU A 119 -8.90 30.57 -17.06
C LEU A 119 -8.77 30.64 -15.54
N ASP A 120 -7.84 29.84 -14.97
CA ASP A 120 -7.62 29.77 -13.53
C ASP A 120 -7.22 31.13 -12.95
N ALA A 121 -6.38 31.91 -13.66
CA ALA A 121 -6.01 33.27 -13.24
C ALA A 121 -7.20 34.20 -13.19
N HIS A 122 -8.10 34.17 -14.18
CA HIS A 122 -9.32 35.00 -14.18
C HIS A 122 -10.29 34.57 -13.08
N LEU A 123 -10.52 33.27 -12.91
CA LEU A 123 -11.41 32.74 -11.88
C LEU A 123 -10.87 33.04 -10.47
N LEU A 124 -9.55 32.93 -10.27
CA LEU A 124 -8.92 33.28 -8.98
C LEU A 124 -9.08 34.77 -8.66
N LYS A 125 -8.95 35.66 -9.67
CA LYS A 125 -9.19 37.11 -9.49
C LYS A 125 -10.64 37.39 -9.10
N ALA A 126 -11.59 36.75 -9.78
CA ALA A 126 -13.02 36.88 -9.44
C ALA A 126 -13.28 36.28 -8.04
N ALA A 127 -12.75 35.12 -7.72
CA ALA A 127 -12.91 34.51 -6.40
C ALA A 127 -12.42 35.40 -5.26
N LYS A 128 -11.24 35.99 -5.39
CA LYS A 128 -10.68 36.92 -4.40
C LYS A 128 -11.58 38.15 -4.15
N LYS A 129 -12.17 38.71 -5.20
CA LYS A 129 -13.11 39.85 -5.11
C LYS A 129 -14.32 39.54 -4.22
N TYR A 130 -14.79 38.27 -4.27
CA TYR A 130 -15.95 37.82 -3.48
C TYR A 130 -15.56 37.00 -2.24
N LYS A 131 -14.29 37.04 -1.81
CA LYS A 131 -13.75 36.31 -0.63
C LYS A 131 -13.98 34.83 -0.68
N LEU A 132 -13.79 34.23 -1.88
CA LEU A 132 -13.92 32.80 -2.12
C LEU A 132 -12.54 32.13 -2.20
N ASP A 133 -12.40 30.96 -1.59
CA ASP A 133 -11.35 30.02 -1.95
C ASP A 133 -11.74 29.34 -3.26
N TYR A 134 -10.77 29.13 -4.13
CA TYR A 134 -10.96 28.54 -5.45
C TYR A 134 -9.99 27.41 -5.68
N THR A 135 -10.50 26.31 -6.25
CA THR A 135 -9.68 25.23 -6.81
C THR A 135 -10.31 24.65 -8.07
N ARG A 136 -9.49 24.07 -8.93
CA ARG A 136 -9.93 23.28 -10.09
C ARG A 136 -9.32 21.88 -10.05
N TYR A 137 -10.14 20.88 -10.30
CA TYR A 137 -9.74 19.49 -10.50
C TYR A 137 -10.33 18.98 -11.83
N ALA A 138 -9.52 19.04 -12.90
CA ALA A 138 -9.94 18.80 -14.28
C ALA A 138 -11.09 19.77 -14.67
N ASP A 139 -12.29 19.25 -14.88
CA ASP A 139 -13.54 19.94 -15.19
C ASP A 139 -14.31 20.46 -13.97
N ASP A 140 -14.00 19.95 -12.77
CA ASP A 140 -14.63 20.38 -11.52
C ASP A 140 -14.01 21.69 -11.00
N LEU A 141 -14.78 22.77 -10.98
CA LEU A 141 -14.44 24.05 -10.36
C LEU A 141 -15.14 24.16 -9.01
N THR A 142 -14.38 24.37 -7.94
CA THR A 142 -14.95 24.51 -6.60
C THR A 142 -14.60 25.86 -6.01
N PHE A 143 -15.63 26.55 -5.49
CA PHE A 143 -15.52 27.81 -4.77
C PHE A 143 -16.12 27.66 -3.38
N SER A 144 -15.50 28.23 -2.35
CA SER A 144 -16.05 28.11 -1.00
C SER A 144 -15.75 29.35 -0.15
N THR A 145 -16.64 29.62 0.80
CA THR A 145 -16.46 30.77 1.71
C THR A 145 -17.19 30.58 3.03
N ASN A 146 -16.74 31.33 4.04
CA ASN A 146 -17.44 31.52 5.30
C ASN A 146 -18.17 32.87 5.38
N ASP A 147 -18.07 33.74 4.34
CA ASP A 147 -18.77 35.02 4.29
C ASP A 147 -20.28 34.81 4.23
N ARG A 148 -21.01 35.36 5.20
CA ARG A 148 -22.48 35.24 5.32
C ARG A 148 -23.23 35.93 4.19
N HIS A 149 -22.65 36.99 3.61
CA HIS A 149 -23.24 37.79 2.53
C HIS A 149 -23.03 37.20 1.13
N PHE A 150 -22.38 36.07 1.03
CA PHE A 150 -22.09 35.45 -0.29
C PHE A 150 -23.37 35.12 -1.08
N VAL A 151 -24.44 34.68 -0.41
CA VAL A 151 -25.72 34.34 -1.08
C VAL A 151 -26.30 35.56 -1.86
N GLU A 152 -26.17 36.74 -1.30
CA GLU A 152 -26.63 37.98 -1.95
C GLU A 152 -25.79 38.31 -3.21
N ASN A 153 -24.51 37.98 -3.18
CA ASN A 153 -23.55 38.24 -4.25
C ASN A 153 -23.38 37.05 -5.23
N GLN A 154 -23.99 35.90 -4.96
CA GLN A 154 -23.81 34.67 -5.75
C GLN A 154 -24.10 34.90 -7.24
N LYS A 155 -25.22 35.54 -7.56
CA LYS A 155 -25.62 35.82 -8.96
C LYS A 155 -24.58 36.65 -9.69
N LYS A 156 -24.03 37.69 -9.01
CA LYS A 156 -23.00 38.57 -9.58
C LYS A 156 -21.71 37.82 -9.83
N PHE A 157 -21.28 37.02 -8.84
CA PHE A 157 -20.12 36.16 -8.99
C PHE A 157 -20.26 35.15 -10.12
N LEU A 158 -21.42 34.46 -10.21
CA LEU A 158 -21.69 33.51 -11.29
C LEU A 158 -21.62 34.16 -12.67
N ALA A 159 -22.19 35.36 -12.84
CA ALA A 159 -22.11 36.07 -14.10
C ALA A 159 -20.66 36.39 -14.50
N GLU A 160 -19.81 36.86 -13.59
CA GLU A 160 -18.38 37.09 -13.85
C GLU A 160 -17.64 35.78 -14.16
N ALA A 161 -17.92 34.69 -13.44
CA ALA A 161 -17.31 33.40 -13.68
C ALA A 161 -17.71 32.81 -15.05
N ILE A 162 -18.98 32.91 -15.41
CA ILE A 162 -19.50 32.49 -16.74
C ILE A 162 -18.78 33.21 -17.85
N VAL A 163 -18.62 34.54 -17.75
CA VAL A 163 -17.90 35.34 -18.76
C VAL A 163 -16.46 34.87 -18.90
N ALA A 164 -15.77 34.63 -17.80
CA ALA A 164 -14.38 34.11 -17.82
C ALA A 164 -14.28 32.71 -18.46
N ILE A 165 -15.22 31.83 -18.14
CA ILE A 165 -15.29 30.47 -18.66
C ILE A 165 -15.58 30.48 -20.17
N THR A 166 -16.56 31.27 -20.62
CA THR A 166 -16.92 31.40 -22.03
C THR A 166 -15.78 32.01 -22.85
N LYS A 167 -15.12 33.08 -22.35
CA LYS A 167 -13.93 33.65 -22.99
C LYS A 167 -12.78 32.65 -23.12
N ALA A 168 -12.66 31.73 -22.19
CA ALA A 168 -11.68 30.65 -22.26
C ALA A 168 -12.11 29.50 -23.19
N GLY A 169 -13.25 29.56 -23.86
CA GLY A 169 -13.75 28.56 -24.80
C GLY A 169 -14.38 27.34 -24.12
N PHE A 170 -14.97 27.51 -22.95
CA PHE A 170 -15.72 26.47 -22.25
C PHE A 170 -17.16 26.88 -21.98
N SER A 171 -17.99 25.89 -21.66
CA SER A 171 -19.37 26.11 -21.20
C SER A 171 -19.61 25.40 -19.87
N ILE A 172 -20.56 25.90 -19.10
CA ILE A 172 -20.93 25.31 -17.81
C ILE A 172 -22.02 24.25 -18.02
N ASN A 173 -21.92 23.16 -17.27
CA ASN A 173 -23.00 22.19 -17.10
C ASN A 173 -23.96 22.67 -16.00
N GLU A 174 -25.04 23.33 -16.38
CA GLU A 174 -26.00 23.89 -15.43
C GLU A 174 -26.62 22.83 -14.51
N LYS A 175 -26.85 21.61 -15.02
CA LYS A 175 -27.44 20.49 -14.24
C LYS A 175 -26.56 20.04 -13.09
N LYS A 176 -25.25 20.22 -13.20
CA LYS A 176 -24.28 19.87 -12.17
C LYS A 176 -23.84 21.07 -11.32
N THR A 177 -24.23 22.29 -11.69
CA THR A 177 -23.96 23.50 -10.91
C THR A 177 -24.81 23.52 -9.64
N ARG A 178 -24.18 23.57 -8.47
CA ARG A 178 -24.89 23.54 -7.19
C ARG A 178 -24.19 24.34 -6.10
N LEU A 179 -24.97 25.10 -5.35
CA LEU A 179 -24.55 25.71 -4.08
C LEU A 179 -24.96 24.78 -2.93
N GLN A 180 -24.01 24.44 -2.09
CA GLN A 180 -24.20 23.58 -0.93
C GLN A 180 -23.98 24.37 0.34
N PHE A 181 -24.86 24.21 1.31
CA PHE A 181 -24.86 24.91 2.57
C PHE A 181 -24.25 24.03 3.67
N ARG A 182 -23.72 24.66 4.72
CA ARG A 182 -23.08 23.97 5.85
C ARG A 182 -23.98 22.91 6.50
N ASP A 183 -25.29 23.18 6.56
CA ASP A 183 -26.27 22.30 7.19
C ASP A 183 -26.72 21.15 6.26
N SER A 184 -26.30 21.17 5.01
CA SER A 184 -26.47 20.11 4.04
C SER A 184 -25.15 19.39 3.77
N ARG A 185 -25.21 18.25 3.04
CA ARG A 185 -23.99 17.54 2.63
C ARG A 185 -23.22 18.40 1.63
N GLN A 186 -21.99 18.79 1.99
CA GLN A 186 -21.03 19.45 1.12
C GLN A 186 -20.04 18.44 0.57
N GLU A 187 -19.88 18.42 -0.75
CA GLU A 187 -19.05 17.45 -1.46
C GLU A 187 -18.14 18.15 -2.47
N VAL A 188 -16.86 17.76 -2.46
CA VAL A 188 -15.83 18.28 -3.37
C VAL A 188 -15.06 17.08 -3.92
N THR A 189 -15.00 16.91 -5.24
CA THR A 189 -14.33 15.78 -5.91
C THR A 189 -14.66 14.41 -5.30
N GLY A 190 -15.95 14.19 -4.94
CA GLY A 190 -16.44 12.96 -4.35
C GLY A 190 -16.19 12.80 -2.84
N LEU A 191 -15.56 13.78 -2.19
CA LEU A 191 -15.31 13.77 -0.74
C LEU A 191 -16.26 14.72 0.00
N ILE A 192 -16.77 14.27 1.15
CA ILE A 192 -17.55 15.12 2.06
C ILE A 192 -16.59 16.03 2.82
N VAL A 193 -16.91 17.33 2.87
CA VAL A 193 -16.04 18.38 3.43
C VAL A 193 -16.63 19.16 4.60
N ASN A 194 -17.79 18.78 5.13
CA ASN A 194 -18.50 19.55 6.17
C ASN A 194 -17.62 19.83 7.41
N LYS A 195 -17.18 18.82 8.14
CA LYS A 195 -16.32 18.96 9.34
C LYS A 195 -14.96 18.30 9.16
N LYS A 196 -14.98 17.03 8.72
CA LYS A 196 -13.80 16.21 8.42
C LYS A 196 -13.90 15.75 6.98
N LEU A 197 -12.77 15.49 6.33
CA LEU A 197 -12.78 14.87 5.01
C LEU A 197 -13.26 13.43 5.15
N ASN A 198 -14.25 13.05 4.34
CA ASN A 198 -14.84 11.72 4.45
C ASN A 198 -15.34 11.23 3.09
N VAL A 199 -15.51 9.92 2.98
CA VAL A 199 -16.30 9.34 1.89
C VAL A 199 -17.80 9.34 2.28
N ASN A 200 -18.65 9.14 1.28
CA ASN A 200 -20.07 8.95 1.52
C ASN A 200 -20.28 7.75 2.48
N HIS A 201 -21.20 7.89 3.42
CA HIS A 201 -21.54 6.85 4.38
C HIS A 201 -21.95 5.52 3.68
N SER A 202 -22.64 5.62 2.52
CA SER A 202 -22.99 4.45 1.72
C SER A 202 -21.75 3.69 1.20
N TYR A 203 -20.64 4.40 0.90
CA TYR A 203 -19.40 3.77 0.47
C TYR A 203 -18.79 2.90 1.58
N VAL A 204 -18.74 3.41 2.81
CA VAL A 204 -18.26 2.65 3.99
C VAL A 204 -19.17 1.45 4.26
N ARG A 205 -20.50 1.66 4.24
CA ARG A 205 -21.48 0.59 4.46
C ARG A 205 -21.39 -0.52 3.42
N LYS A 206 -21.30 -0.17 2.14
CA LYS A 206 -21.09 -1.13 1.04
C LYS A 206 -19.76 -1.88 1.20
N THR A 207 -18.67 -1.21 1.56
CA THR A 207 -17.38 -1.85 1.79
C THR A 207 -17.43 -2.87 2.92
N ARG A 208 -18.12 -2.55 4.02
CA ARG A 208 -18.35 -3.51 5.12
C ARG A 208 -19.20 -4.70 4.71
N ALA A 209 -20.28 -4.48 3.96
CA ALA A 209 -21.14 -5.54 3.46
C ALA A 209 -20.40 -6.50 2.53
N MET A 210 -19.60 -5.96 1.59
CA MET A 210 -18.73 -6.75 0.71
C MET A 210 -17.70 -7.58 1.51
N ALA A 211 -17.08 -6.99 2.53
CA ALA A 211 -16.15 -7.71 3.39
C ALA A 211 -16.85 -8.84 4.17
N HIS A 212 -18.01 -8.57 4.72
CA HIS A 212 -18.79 -9.59 5.43
C HIS A 212 -19.21 -10.73 4.50
N GLN A 213 -19.68 -10.42 3.29
CA GLN A 213 -20.02 -11.42 2.29
C GLN A 213 -18.80 -12.27 1.93
N LEU A 214 -17.63 -11.63 1.67
CA LEU A 214 -16.37 -12.33 1.42
C LEU A 214 -16.02 -13.30 2.57
N TYR A 215 -16.17 -12.87 3.84
CA TYR A 215 -15.86 -13.73 4.99
C TYR A 215 -16.81 -14.90 5.13
N SER A 216 -18.09 -14.72 4.75
CA SER A 216 -19.12 -15.75 4.90
C SER A 216 -19.14 -16.76 3.74
N THR A 217 -18.91 -16.31 2.51
CA THR A 217 -19.10 -17.14 1.30
C THR A 217 -17.82 -17.33 0.48
N GLY A 218 -16.71 -16.69 0.86
CA GLY A 218 -15.47 -16.68 0.07
C GLY A 218 -15.49 -15.75 -1.14
N GLU A 219 -16.65 -15.17 -1.48
CA GLU A 219 -16.86 -14.31 -2.65
C GLU A 219 -17.72 -13.09 -2.29
N TYR A 220 -17.70 -12.07 -3.14
CA TYR A 220 -18.58 -10.92 -3.04
C TYR A 220 -18.83 -10.30 -4.41
N LEU A 221 -19.92 -9.53 -4.56
CA LEU A 221 -20.31 -8.89 -5.81
C LEU A 221 -20.17 -7.36 -5.74
N ILE A 222 -19.77 -6.78 -6.85
CA ILE A 222 -19.82 -5.33 -7.11
C ILE A 222 -20.77 -5.13 -8.30
N ASP A 223 -21.93 -4.54 -8.04
CA ASP A 223 -22.96 -4.26 -9.07
C ASP A 223 -23.30 -5.51 -9.90
N GLY A 224 -23.39 -6.67 -9.27
CA GLY A 224 -23.71 -7.95 -9.90
C GLY A 224 -22.52 -8.72 -10.50
N VAL A 225 -21.32 -8.18 -10.46
CA VAL A 225 -20.10 -8.82 -11.02
C VAL A 225 -19.19 -9.27 -9.86
N PRO A 226 -18.56 -10.46 -9.95
CA PRO A 226 -17.60 -10.91 -8.93
C PRO A 226 -16.49 -9.90 -8.67
N GLY A 227 -16.33 -9.53 -7.41
CA GLY A 227 -15.29 -8.59 -6.95
C GLY A 227 -13.99 -9.32 -6.60
N SER A 228 -12.85 -8.64 -6.75
CA SER A 228 -11.54 -9.16 -6.34
C SER A 228 -11.11 -8.66 -4.97
N ILE A 229 -10.33 -9.46 -4.25
CA ILE A 229 -9.71 -9.06 -2.97
C ILE A 229 -8.93 -7.75 -3.09
N LYS A 230 -8.27 -7.50 -4.24
CA LYS A 230 -7.53 -6.26 -4.52
C LYS A 230 -8.45 -5.03 -4.59
N GLN A 231 -9.64 -5.17 -5.20
CA GLN A 231 -10.62 -4.07 -5.24
C GLN A 231 -11.13 -3.73 -3.83
N LEU A 232 -11.42 -4.74 -3.03
CA LEU A 232 -11.86 -4.52 -1.64
C LEU A 232 -10.75 -3.91 -0.78
N GLU A 233 -9.50 -4.35 -0.94
CA GLU A 233 -8.33 -3.72 -0.31
C GLU A 233 -8.20 -2.25 -0.69
N GLY A 234 -8.38 -1.90 -1.97
CA GLY A 234 -8.37 -0.53 -2.45
C GLY A 234 -9.43 0.34 -1.76
N ARG A 235 -10.64 -0.21 -1.55
CA ARG A 235 -11.72 0.49 -0.83
C ARG A 235 -11.38 0.74 0.64
N PHE A 236 -10.87 -0.26 1.34
CA PHE A 236 -10.42 -0.10 2.72
C PHE A 236 -9.26 0.88 2.84
N SER A 237 -8.27 0.76 1.96
CA SER A 237 -7.09 1.63 1.93
C SER A 237 -7.47 3.09 1.69
N PHE A 238 -8.49 3.34 0.84
CA PHE A 238 -8.97 4.71 0.59
C PHE A 238 -9.68 5.30 1.82
N ILE A 239 -10.49 4.51 2.53
CA ILE A 239 -11.12 4.94 3.79
C ILE A 239 -10.05 5.26 4.84
N ASP A 240 -9.08 4.35 5.00
CA ASP A 240 -7.96 4.48 5.94
C ASP A 240 -7.11 5.73 5.66
N GLN A 241 -6.83 6.01 4.39
CA GLN A 241 -6.09 7.20 3.98
C GLN A 241 -6.76 8.50 4.45
N LEU A 242 -8.10 8.57 4.38
CA LEU A 242 -8.86 9.73 4.86
C LEU A 242 -8.87 9.83 6.39
N ASP A 243 -9.05 8.71 7.08
CA ASP A 243 -9.02 8.66 8.54
C ASP A 243 -7.63 9.07 9.06
N HIS A 244 -6.57 8.54 8.45
CA HIS A 244 -5.19 8.91 8.78
C HIS A 244 -4.90 10.40 8.51
N TYR A 245 -5.39 10.94 7.39
CA TYR A 245 -5.25 12.34 7.05
C TYR A 245 -5.98 13.27 8.06
N ASN A 246 -7.19 12.90 8.47
CA ASN A 246 -7.92 13.63 9.50
C ASN A 246 -7.21 13.59 10.86
N ASN A 247 -6.62 12.47 11.23
CA ASN A 247 -5.85 12.32 12.46
C ASN A 247 -4.59 13.20 12.50
N ILE A 248 -3.98 13.48 11.33
CA ILE A 248 -2.87 14.43 11.20
C ILE A 248 -3.36 15.88 11.34
N LEU A 249 -4.53 16.20 10.75
CA LEU A 249 -5.07 17.57 10.77
C LEU A 249 -5.60 17.98 12.14
N ASP A 250 -6.26 17.05 12.82
CA ASP A 250 -6.86 17.25 14.12
C ASP A 250 -6.34 16.15 15.08
N PRO A 251 -5.10 16.25 15.56
CA PRO A 251 -4.55 15.28 16.49
C PRO A 251 -5.44 15.18 17.72
N GLN A 252 -5.90 13.98 18.04
CA GLN A 252 -6.60 13.72 19.28
C GLN A 252 -5.58 13.47 20.40
N GLU A 253 -5.96 13.73 21.66
CA GLU A 253 -5.13 13.45 22.83
C GLU A 253 -4.77 11.96 22.93
N ILE A 254 -5.63 11.07 22.46
CA ILE A 254 -5.41 9.62 22.46
C ILE A 254 -4.60 9.23 21.22
N LYS A 255 -3.40 8.72 21.44
CA LYS A 255 -2.56 8.20 20.37
C LYS A 255 -3.23 7.01 19.69
N HIS A 256 -3.42 7.11 18.37
CA HIS A 256 -3.87 5.99 17.54
C HIS A 256 -2.76 4.94 17.42
N ASP A 257 -3.02 3.75 17.93
CA ASP A 257 -2.16 2.57 17.81
C ASP A 257 -3.02 1.31 17.65
N ALA A 258 -2.39 0.14 17.54
CA ALA A 258 -3.07 -1.13 17.34
C ALA A 258 -4.13 -1.47 18.41
N PHE A 259 -4.09 -0.85 19.58
CA PHE A 259 -5.01 -1.08 20.69
C PHE A 259 -6.14 -0.04 20.78
N ASN A 260 -6.02 1.08 20.07
CA ASN A 260 -6.96 2.21 20.10
C ASN A 260 -7.55 2.49 18.71
N LEU A 261 -7.80 1.45 17.94
CA LEU A 261 -8.40 1.55 16.61
C LEU A 261 -9.88 1.94 16.70
N ASN A 262 -10.31 2.84 15.82
CA ASN A 262 -11.72 3.14 15.63
C ASN A 262 -12.47 2.00 14.89
N GLY A 263 -13.80 2.10 14.77
CA GLY A 263 -14.61 1.04 14.17
C GLY A 263 -14.29 0.72 12.70
N ARG A 264 -13.82 1.71 11.91
CA ARG A 264 -13.42 1.50 10.51
C ARG A 264 -12.04 0.85 10.42
N GLU A 265 -11.12 1.30 11.26
CA GLU A 265 -9.79 0.73 11.38
C GLU A 265 -9.85 -0.74 11.83
N LYS A 266 -10.74 -1.08 12.79
CA LYS A 266 -10.98 -2.49 13.18
C LYS A 266 -11.50 -3.34 12.03
N GLN A 267 -12.38 -2.80 11.17
CA GLN A 267 -12.83 -3.51 9.97
C GLN A 267 -11.68 -3.75 8.98
N TYR A 268 -10.81 -2.76 8.80
CA TYR A 268 -9.65 -2.92 7.92
C TYR A 268 -8.60 -3.86 8.53
N GLN A 269 -8.38 -3.81 9.85
CA GLN A 269 -7.53 -4.78 10.57
C GLN A 269 -8.02 -6.23 10.34
N ALA A 270 -9.33 -6.47 10.49
CA ALA A 270 -9.93 -7.78 10.23
C ALA A 270 -9.72 -8.22 8.77
N PHE A 271 -9.90 -7.31 7.80
CA PHE A 271 -9.68 -7.62 6.38
C PHE A 271 -8.21 -7.94 6.08
N ILE A 272 -7.24 -7.21 6.69
CA ILE A 272 -5.82 -7.51 6.53
C ILE A 272 -5.51 -8.91 7.06
N PHE A 273 -6.00 -9.26 8.25
CA PHE A 273 -5.80 -10.60 8.80
C PHE A 273 -6.41 -11.67 7.90
N TYR A 274 -7.67 -11.48 7.48
CA TYR A 274 -8.34 -12.40 6.57
C TYR A 274 -7.53 -12.66 5.31
N LYS A 275 -7.15 -11.59 4.60
CA LYS A 275 -6.43 -11.67 3.33
C LYS A 275 -5.06 -12.36 3.44
N TYR A 276 -4.30 -12.06 4.48
CA TYR A 276 -2.90 -12.47 4.54
C TYR A 276 -2.64 -13.71 5.38
N LEU A 277 -3.55 -14.07 6.29
CA LEU A 277 -3.32 -15.14 7.27
C LEU A 277 -4.44 -16.18 7.32
N PHE A 278 -5.67 -15.86 6.94
CA PHE A 278 -6.79 -16.80 6.95
C PHE A 278 -7.09 -17.33 5.54
N ALA A 279 -7.37 -16.44 4.58
CA ALA A 279 -7.64 -16.76 3.18
C ALA A 279 -6.44 -16.45 2.27
N ASN A 280 -5.23 -16.68 2.77
CA ASN A 280 -3.99 -16.45 2.06
C ASN A 280 -3.87 -17.32 0.80
N ASP A 281 -3.51 -16.71 -0.33
CA ASP A 281 -3.40 -17.40 -1.63
C ASP A 281 -2.28 -18.44 -1.66
N THR A 282 -1.22 -18.22 -0.89
CA THR A 282 -0.04 -19.08 -0.80
C THR A 282 0.37 -19.30 0.66
N PRO A 283 1.05 -20.38 1.00
CA PRO A 283 1.67 -20.55 2.31
C PRO A 283 2.52 -19.34 2.70
N VAL A 284 2.52 -18.98 3.98
CA VAL A 284 3.25 -17.81 4.50
C VAL A 284 4.28 -18.26 5.52
N ILE A 285 5.55 -17.89 5.32
CA ILE A 285 6.63 -18.12 6.28
C ILE A 285 6.96 -16.79 6.98
N VAL A 286 6.93 -16.79 8.30
CA VAL A 286 7.31 -15.68 9.17
C VAL A 286 8.62 -16.02 9.83
N THR A 287 9.67 -15.22 9.63
CA THR A 287 11.01 -15.43 10.19
C THR A 287 11.30 -14.43 11.30
N GLU A 288 12.28 -14.71 12.16
CA GLU A 288 12.74 -13.77 13.18
C GLU A 288 13.38 -12.54 12.55
N GLY A 289 14.29 -12.76 11.60
CA GLY A 289 15.03 -11.73 10.91
C GLY A 289 14.78 -11.65 9.39
N LYS A 290 15.18 -10.55 8.80
CA LYS A 290 15.18 -10.38 7.33
C LYS A 290 16.28 -11.16 6.64
N THR A 291 17.35 -11.50 7.37
CA THR A 291 18.50 -12.28 6.89
C THR A 291 18.13 -13.73 6.64
N ASP A 292 17.28 -14.32 7.48
CA ASP A 292 16.80 -15.70 7.36
C ASP A 292 16.11 -15.94 6.03
N ILE A 293 15.36 -14.94 5.57
CA ILE A 293 14.71 -14.96 4.25
C ILE A 293 15.72 -15.17 3.13
N ARG A 294 16.91 -14.54 3.22
CA ARG A 294 17.96 -14.68 2.21
C ARG A 294 18.59 -16.05 2.27
N TYR A 295 18.85 -16.58 3.47
CA TYR A 295 19.40 -17.90 3.65
C TYR A 295 18.49 -18.99 3.09
N ILE A 296 17.21 -18.98 3.44
CA ILE A 296 16.22 -19.93 2.94
C ILE A 296 16.08 -19.81 1.41
N LYS A 297 16.05 -18.60 0.86
CA LYS A 297 16.01 -18.40 -0.59
C LYS A 297 17.26 -18.93 -1.29
N ALA A 298 18.44 -18.75 -0.71
CA ALA A 298 19.69 -19.25 -1.25
C ALA A 298 19.71 -20.79 -1.24
N ALA A 299 19.34 -21.40 -0.11
CA ALA A 299 19.23 -22.85 0.03
C ALA A 299 18.25 -23.46 -0.99
N LEU A 300 17.07 -22.86 -1.14
CA LEU A 300 16.08 -23.31 -2.13
C LEU A 300 16.55 -23.13 -3.57
N LYS A 301 17.30 -22.07 -3.90
CA LYS A 301 17.89 -21.91 -5.25
C LYS A 301 18.95 -22.97 -5.53
N ASN A 302 19.76 -23.33 -4.55
CA ASN A 302 20.77 -24.38 -4.68
C ASN A 302 20.11 -25.77 -4.84
N LEU A 303 19.12 -26.06 -4.00
CA LEU A 303 18.42 -27.33 -3.91
C LEU A 303 17.13 -27.41 -4.73
N TYR A 304 16.93 -26.54 -5.75
CA TYR A 304 15.62 -26.34 -6.38
C TYR A 304 15.04 -27.61 -7.02
N ASN A 305 15.90 -28.53 -7.52
CA ASN A 305 15.46 -29.81 -8.09
C ASN A 305 14.83 -30.73 -7.04
N LYS A 306 15.24 -30.61 -5.77
CA LYS A 306 14.73 -31.44 -4.66
C LYS A 306 13.36 -30.95 -4.17
N TYR A 307 13.07 -29.63 -4.31
CA TYR A 307 11.87 -28.99 -3.73
C TYR A 307 10.94 -28.34 -4.78
N PRO A 308 10.41 -29.08 -5.76
CA PRO A 308 9.58 -28.51 -6.84
C PRO A 308 8.26 -27.91 -6.34
N ARG A 309 7.79 -28.31 -5.14
CA ARG A 309 6.61 -27.73 -4.48
C ARG A 309 6.91 -26.37 -3.86
N LEU A 310 8.14 -26.08 -3.48
CA LEU A 310 8.52 -24.82 -2.85
C LEU A 310 9.04 -23.80 -3.87
N ILE A 311 9.77 -24.26 -4.90
CA ILE A 311 10.44 -23.41 -5.88
C ILE A 311 10.48 -24.07 -7.26
N GLN A 312 10.27 -23.27 -8.30
CA GLN A 312 10.40 -23.71 -9.71
C GLN A 312 11.08 -22.62 -10.52
N LYS A 313 11.55 -22.98 -11.72
CA LYS A 313 11.94 -21.99 -12.72
C LYS A 313 10.79 -21.75 -13.69
N ASP A 314 10.55 -20.51 -14.04
CA ASP A 314 9.62 -20.15 -15.12
C ASP A 314 10.25 -20.41 -16.50
N ALA A 315 9.49 -20.10 -17.56
CA ALA A 315 9.93 -20.28 -18.94
C ALA A 315 11.18 -19.44 -19.30
N GLU A 316 11.46 -18.38 -18.55
CA GLU A 316 12.63 -17.52 -18.72
C GLU A 316 13.82 -17.97 -17.86
N GLY A 317 13.69 -19.08 -17.11
CA GLY A 317 14.70 -19.61 -16.20
C GLY A 317 14.81 -18.86 -14.85
N LYS A 318 13.89 -17.98 -14.55
CA LYS A 318 13.83 -17.21 -13.30
C LYS A 318 13.17 -18.05 -12.19
N PHE A 319 13.73 -17.99 -10.99
CA PHE A 319 13.16 -18.70 -9.84
C PHE A 319 11.85 -18.06 -9.35
N VAL A 320 10.82 -18.91 -9.24
CA VAL A 320 9.49 -18.56 -8.72
C VAL A 320 9.24 -19.41 -7.46
N TYR A 321 8.96 -18.73 -6.33
CA TYR A 321 8.61 -19.38 -5.07
C TYR A 321 7.10 -19.58 -5.00
N LYS A 322 6.64 -20.75 -4.57
CA LYS A 322 5.23 -21.11 -4.43
C LYS A 322 4.66 -20.78 -3.04
N PHE A 323 5.41 -20.11 -2.23
CA PHE A 323 5.03 -19.56 -0.93
C PHE A 323 5.50 -18.12 -0.82
N SER A 324 5.08 -17.42 0.21
CA SER A 324 5.46 -16.03 0.46
C SER A 324 6.13 -15.89 1.83
N PHE A 325 7.05 -14.94 1.94
CA PHE A 325 7.55 -14.50 3.24
C PHE A 325 6.71 -13.34 3.76
N PHE A 326 6.40 -13.38 5.05
CA PHE A 326 5.72 -12.30 5.72
C PHE A 326 6.56 -11.01 5.69
N ARG A 327 6.01 -9.97 5.07
CA ARG A 327 6.69 -8.67 4.97
C ARG A 327 6.17 -7.73 6.04
N ARG A 328 7.04 -7.33 6.95
CA ARG A 328 6.75 -6.33 7.95
C ARG A 328 6.70 -4.95 7.30
N THR A 329 5.58 -4.26 7.43
CA THR A 329 5.34 -2.94 6.84
C THR A 329 4.80 -1.98 7.89
N LYS A 330 4.83 -0.67 7.58
CA LYS A 330 4.21 0.35 8.43
C LYS A 330 2.73 0.06 8.71
N ARG A 331 2.02 -0.61 7.77
CA ARG A 331 0.63 -1.03 7.94
C ARG A 331 0.50 -2.09 9.04
N TRP A 332 1.33 -3.12 9.05
CA TRP A 332 1.36 -4.13 10.10
C TRP A 332 1.72 -3.55 11.47
N LYS A 333 2.66 -2.59 11.50
CA LYS A 333 2.96 -1.85 12.73
C LYS A 333 1.77 -1.07 13.25
N TYR A 334 1.07 -0.34 12.39
CA TYR A 334 -0.08 0.48 12.77
C TYR A 334 -1.26 -0.36 13.25
N PHE A 335 -1.68 -1.36 12.47
CA PHE A 335 -2.88 -2.15 12.76
C PHE A 335 -2.66 -3.26 13.80
N PHE A 336 -1.48 -3.83 13.90
CA PHE A 336 -1.23 -5.00 14.74
C PHE A 336 -0.16 -4.78 15.82
N GLY A 337 0.51 -3.64 15.82
CA GLY A 337 1.62 -3.37 16.73
C GLY A 337 2.90 -4.14 16.39
N ILE A 338 2.97 -4.76 15.21
CA ILE A 338 4.14 -5.54 14.79
C ILE A 338 5.28 -4.60 14.47
N SER A 339 6.40 -4.72 15.20
CA SER A 339 7.62 -3.97 14.93
C SER A 339 8.21 -4.36 13.56
N LEU A 340 9.00 -3.45 12.98
CA LEU A 340 9.64 -3.70 11.68
C LEU A 340 10.79 -4.71 11.79
N ASP A 341 11.37 -4.86 12.98
CA ASP A 341 12.45 -5.78 13.31
C ASP A 341 12.15 -6.52 14.63
N GLY A 342 12.78 -7.67 14.86
CA GLY A 342 12.68 -8.46 16.10
C GLY A 342 11.67 -9.61 16.04
N ALA A 343 11.78 -10.58 16.95
CA ALA A 343 10.99 -11.81 17.01
C ALA A 343 9.54 -11.62 17.49
N ASP A 344 9.19 -10.47 18.05
CA ASP A 344 7.85 -10.18 18.61
C ASP A 344 6.71 -10.31 17.57
N ALA A 345 7.03 -10.18 16.28
CA ALA A 345 6.02 -10.33 15.22
C ALA A 345 5.27 -11.66 15.29
N MET A 346 5.98 -12.76 15.53
CA MET A 346 5.39 -14.11 15.56
C MET A 346 4.48 -14.30 16.78
N ARG A 347 4.90 -13.78 17.96
CA ARG A 347 4.07 -13.77 19.17
C ARG A 347 2.79 -12.97 18.97
N ILE A 348 2.90 -11.79 18.36
CA ILE A 348 1.75 -10.92 18.08
C ILE A 348 0.80 -11.59 17.08
N LEU A 349 1.31 -12.19 16.01
CA LEU A 349 0.49 -12.91 15.03
C LEU A 349 -0.27 -14.07 15.68
N TYR A 350 0.39 -14.85 16.55
CA TYR A 350 -0.27 -15.91 17.31
C TYR A 350 -1.40 -15.37 18.19
N ARG A 351 -1.14 -14.27 18.93
CA ARG A 351 -2.15 -13.62 19.79
C ARG A 351 -3.39 -13.16 19.01
N TYR A 352 -3.23 -12.67 17.78
CA TYR A 352 -4.37 -12.31 16.92
C TYR A 352 -5.08 -13.54 16.33
N HIS A 353 -4.45 -14.69 16.26
CA HIS A 353 -5.16 -15.93 15.91
C HIS A 353 -6.11 -16.36 17.03
N ILE A 354 -5.64 -16.41 18.28
CA ILE A 354 -6.39 -16.97 19.40
C ILE A 354 -7.21 -15.93 20.19
N GLY A 355 -6.80 -14.65 20.15
CA GLY A 355 -7.30 -13.61 21.05
C GLY A 355 -6.70 -13.74 22.43
N SER A 356 -5.78 -12.86 22.82
CA SER A 356 -5.11 -12.94 24.11
C SER A 356 -5.75 -12.10 25.21
N ASN A 357 -6.56 -11.11 24.85
CA ASN A 357 -7.26 -10.23 25.79
C ASN A 357 -8.38 -9.45 25.10
N LYS A 358 -9.15 -8.62 25.85
CA LYS A 358 -10.27 -7.83 25.31
C LYS A 358 -9.89 -6.85 24.19
N ARG A 359 -8.60 -6.53 24.01
CA ARG A 359 -8.11 -5.58 22.97
C ARG A 359 -7.63 -6.28 21.71
N ILE A 360 -7.30 -7.58 21.81
CA ILE A 360 -6.80 -8.39 20.68
C ILE A 360 -7.88 -9.39 20.29
N PRO A 361 -8.58 -9.19 19.17
CA PRO A 361 -9.67 -10.05 18.74
C PRO A 361 -9.16 -11.44 18.31
N PRO A 362 -9.93 -12.52 18.58
CA PRO A 362 -9.60 -13.88 18.13
C PRO A 362 -10.02 -14.08 16.67
N TYR A 363 -9.22 -13.65 15.73
CA TYR A 363 -9.60 -13.65 14.32
C TYR A 363 -9.84 -15.05 13.74
N LEU A 364 -9.11 -16.08 14.20
CA LEU A 364 -9.36 -17.45 13.74
C LEU A 364 -10.80 -17.87 14.03
N SER A 365 -11.22 -17.84 15.30
CA SER A 365 -12.57 -18.21 15.68
C SER A 365 -13.65 -17.25 15.14
N TYR A 366 -13.29 -15.98 14.94
CA TYR A 366 -14.18 -14.99 14.32
C TYR A 366 -14.55 -15.38 12.89
N PHE A 367 -13.58 -15.74 12.05
CA PHE A 367 -13.85 -16.14 10.67
C PHE A 367 -14.46 -17.54 10.57
N GLN A 368 -14.05 -18.47 11.41
CA GLN A 368 -14.65 -19.81 11.49
C GLN A 368 -16.13 -19.81 11.90
N LYS A 369 -16.57 -18.80 12.68
CA LYS A 369 -18.01 -18.63 13.02
C LYS A 369 -18.82 -17.99 11.90
N LEU A 370 -18.19 -17.27 10.99
CA LEU A 370 -18.88 -16.60 9.86
C LEU A 370 -19.07 -17.51 8.67
N SER A 371 -18.18 -18.49 8.50
CA SER A 371 -18.22 -19.43 7.38
C SER A 371 -17.73 -20.81 7.84
N ASP A 372 -18.14 -21.85 7.13
CA ASP A 372 -17.61 -23.21 7.31
C ASP A 372 -16.23 -23.40 6.66
N HIS A 373 -15.63 -22.30 6.15
CA HIS A 373 -14.32 -22.35 5.49
C HIS A 373 -13.20 -22.41 6.52
N GLU A 374 -12.28 -23.32 6.30
CA GLU A 374 -11.04 -23.41 7.03
C GLU A 374 -10.02 -22.38 6.51
N GLN A 375 -8.98 -22.13 7.30
CA GLN A 375 -7.80 -21.39 6.85
C GLN A 375 -7.25 -22.00 5.56
N HIS A 376 -6.97 -21.18 4.53
CA HIS A 376 -6.64 -21.69 3.19
C HIS A 376 -5.28 -22.37 3.16
N ASN A 377 -4.22 -21.66 3.49
CA ASN A 377 -2.85 -22.16 3.40
C ASN A 377 -2.13 -22.05 4.75
N PRO A 378 -1.07 -22.84 4.98
CA PRO A 378 -0.30 -22.79 6.22
C PRO A 378 0.33 -21.41 6.46
N VAL A 379 0.38 -21.05 7.75
CA VAL A 379 1.23 -19.98 8.28
C VAL A 379 2.29 -20.65 9.16
N ILE A 380 3.55 -20.48 8.81
CA ILE A 380 4.70 -21.12 9.44
C ILE A 380 5.49 -20.04 10.19
N LEU A 381 5.58 -20.17 11.51
CA LEU A 381 6.42 -19.34 12.36
C LEU A 381 7.77 -20.02 12.52
N LEU A 382 8.79 -19.52 11.83
CA LEU A 382 10.14 -20.06 11.89
C LEU A 382 10.95 -19.35 12.98
N TYR A 383 11.22 -20.05 14.04
CA TYR A 383 12.05 -19.61 15.16
C TYR A 383 13.42 -20.28 15.11
N ASP A 384 14.45 -19.61 15.64
CA ASP A 384 15.71 -20.29 15.98
C ASP A 384 15.47 -21.35 17.07
N ASN A 385 16.26 -22.40 17.08
CA ASN A 385 16.09 -23.54 18.01
C ASN A 385 16.82 -23.25 19.34
N GLU A 386 16.33 -22.28 20.09
CA GLU A 386 16.90 -21.78 21.34
C GLU A 386 15.91 -22.02 22.50
N SER A 387 15.69 -23.28 22.87
CA SER A 387 14.71 -23.68 23.88
C SER A 387 15.20 -23.59 25.32
N LYS A 388 16.51 -23.52 25.56
CA LYS A 388 17.11 -23.47 26.90
C LYS A 388 17.34 -22.05 27.41
N SER A 389 17.72 -21.12 26.54
CA SER A 389 17.96 -19.72 26.89
C SER A 389 16.66 -18.92 27.04
N GLU A 390 16.73 -17.70 27.64
CA GLU A 390 15.61 -16.76 27.70
C GLU A 390 15.38 -16.06 26.35
N ARG A 391 15.38 -16.83 25.29
CA ARG A 391 15.25 -16.41 23.90
C ARG A 391 13.80 -16.45 23.39
N PRO A 392 13.52 -15.93 22.21
CA PRO A 392 12.17 -15.78 21.66
C PRO A 392 11.34 -17.07 21.66
N LEU A 393 11.90 -18.20 21.24
CA LEU A 393 11.16 -19.47 21.18
C LEU A 393 10.71 -19.93 22.56
N LYS A 394 11.61 -19.91 23.56
CA LYS A 394 11.26 -20.33 24.93
C LYS A 394 10.15 -19.49 25.54
N LYS A 395 10.24 -18.15 25.37
CA LYS A 395 9.20 -17.23 25.82
C LYS A 395 7.87 -17.48 25.09
N PHE A 396 7.92 -17.69 23.78
CA PHE A 396 6.74 -17.97 23.00
C PHE A 396 6.03 -19.26 23.46
N LEU A 397 6.79 -20.36 23.58
CA LEU A 397 6.23 -21.64 24.03
C LEU A 397 5.74 -21.63 25.47
N GLY A 398 6.37 -20.84 26.35
CA GLY A 398 6.00 -20.76 27.77
C GLY A 398 4.87 -19.77 28.05
N GLU A 399 4.98 -18.54 27.55
CA GLU A 399 4.09 -17.43 27.92
C GLU A 399 2.86 -17.32 27.02
N ASP A 400 2.98 -17.63 25.71
CA ASP A 400 1.89 -17.44 24.76
C ASP A 400 1.17 -18.76 24.44
N VAL A 401 1.92 -19.83 24.16
CA VAL A 401 1.35 -21.13 23.77
C VAL A 401 1.00 -21.98 25.00
N HIS A 402 1.70 -21.80 26.11
CA HIS A 402 1.63 -22.68 27.30
C HIS A 402 1.86 -24.14 26.92
N ALA A 403 2.88 -24.39 26.07
CA ALA A 403 3.14 -25.70 25.50
C ALA A 403 3.47 -26.74 26.57
N THR A 404 2.81 -27.91 26.47
CA THR A 404 3.05 -29.07 27.35
C THR A 404 4.44 -29.67 27.13
N VAL A 405 4.85 -30.56 28.02
CA VAL A 405 6.12 -31.30 27.89
C VAL A 405 6.14 -32.12 26.61
N ASP A 406 5.01 -32.78 26.28
CA ASP A 406 4.88 -33.61 25.08
C ASP A 406 4.96 -32.76 23.80
N GLN A 407 4.33 -31.59 23.77
CA GLN A 407 4.42 -30.67 22.64
C GLN A 407 5.84 -30.15 22.42
N LYS A 408 6.57 -29.84 23.48
CA LYS A 408 7.99 -29.45 23.39
C LYS A 408 8.86 -30.61 22.91
N ALA A 409 8.58 -31.84 23.36
CA ALA A 409 9.27 -33.04 22.89
C ALA A 409 8.96 -33.32 21.41
N GLU A 410 7.71 -33.13 20.99
CA GLU A 410 7.31 -33.24 19.58
C GLU A 410 8.06 -32.24 18.71
N LEU A 411 8.10 -30.94 19.09
CA LEU A 411 8.84 -29.92 18.36
C LEU A 411 10.32 -30.27 18.23
N LYS A 412 10.94 -30.78 19.31
CA LYS A 412 12.34 -31.19 19.29
C LYS A 412 12.59 -32.39 18.38
N ALA A 413 11.68 -33.37 18.36
CA ALA A 413 11.82 -34.58 17.59
C ALA A 413 11.51 -34.40 16.09
N LYS A 414 10.48 -33.59 15.76
CA LYS A 414 9.95 -33.41 14.42
C LYS A 414 10.33 -32.07 13.78
N LEU A 415 10.99 -31.17 14.49
CA LEU A 415 11.31 -29.78 14.10
C LEU A 415 10.08 -28.92 13.80
N HIS A 416 8.88 -29.41 14.05
CA HIS A 416 7.65 -28.67 13.89
C HIS A 416 6.59 -29.11 14.88
N MET A 417 5.64 -28.18 15.12
CA MET A 417 4.47 -28.44 15.93
C MET A 417 3.30 -27.62 15.40
N ARG A 418 2.10 -28.19 15.34
CA ARG A 418 0.88 -27.46 15.05
C ARG A 418 0.42 -26.73 16.30
N LEU A 419 0.25 -25.39 16.22
CA LEU A 419 -0.03 -24.56 17.40
C LEU A 419 -1.48 -24.62 17.85
N ILE A 420 -2.41 -24.78 16.91
CA ILE A 420 -3.86 -24.81 17.14
C ILE A 420 -4.46 -25.90 16.27
N THR A 421 -5.16 -26.84 16.87
CA THR A 421 -5.73 -28.03 16.17
C THR A 421 -6.66 -27.63 15.03
N SER A 422 -7.46 -26.58 15.20
CA SER A 422 -8.42 -26.09 14.20
C SER A 422 -7.81 -25.07 13.21
N SER A 423 -6.48 -24.93 13.13
CA SER A 423 -5.82 -23.99 12.23
C SER A 423 -4.69 -24.64 11.45
N LYS A 424 -4.20 -23.97 10.41
CA LYS A 424 -2.98 -24.32 9.68
C LYS A 424 -1.81 -23.43 10.13
N LEU A 425 -1.70 -23.19 11.46
CA LEU A 425 -0.63 -22.41 12.07
C LEU A 425 0.39 -23.35 12.71
N PHE A 426 1.64 -23.25 12.28
CA PHE A 426 2.74 -24.11 12.71
C PHE A 426 3.90 -23.29 13.28
N VAL A 427 4.61 -23.83 14.26
CA VAL A 427 5.96 -23.42 14.61
C VAL A 427 6.94 -24.43 14.02
N VAL A 428 8.05 -23.91 13.49
CA VAL A 428 9.13 -24.71 12.89
C VAL A 428 10.45 -24.19 13.42
N THR A 429 11.42 -25.09 13.64
CA THR A 429 12.78 -24.75 14.08
C THR A 429 13.81 -25.42 13.17
N PRO A 430 15.03 -24.84 13.02
CA PRO A 430 16.13 -25.54 12.39
C PRO A 430 16.55 -26.77 13.21
N PRO A 431 17.20 -27.78 12.60
CA PRO A 431 17.76 -28.91 13.31
C PRO A 431 18.91 -28.50 14.23
N LEU A 432 19.14 -29.25 15.29
CA LEU A 432 20.34 -29.11 16.11
C LEU A 432 21.54 -29.70 15.33
N ILE A 433 22.68 -29.05 15.37
CA ILE A 433 23.90 -29.47 14.67
C ILE A 433 24.93 -30.01 15.66
N GLY A 434 25.35 -31.27 15.46
CA GLY A 434 26.29 -31.97 16.34
C GLY A 434 25.75 -32.07 17.76
N ASP A 435 26.59 -31.82 18.75
CA ASP A 435 26.24 -31.85 20.18
C ASP A 435 25.66 -30.52 20.71
N LYS A 436 25.31 -29.57 19.82
CA LYS A 436 24.74 -28.29 20.21
C LYS A 436 23.34 -28.48 20.80
N GLU A 437 23.06 -27.82 21.90
CA GLU A 437 21.76 -27.85 22.53
C GLU A 437 20.80 -26.76 22.03
N GLU A 438 21.35 -25.75 21.37
CA GLU A 438 20.64 -24.64 20.71
C GLU A 438 21.31 -24.32 19.36
N CYS A 439 20.51 -23.93 18.37
CA CYS A 439 20.97 -23.54 17.04
C CYS A 439 20.22 -22.34 16.50
N GLU A 440 20.96 -21.33 16.03
CA GLU A 440 20.46 -20.29 15.15
C GLU A 440 20.47 -20.82 13.70
N ILE A 441 19.77 -20.17 12.79
CA ILE A 441 19.75 -20.56 11.37
C ILE A 441 21.16 -20.50 10.74
N GLU A 442 22.05 -19.63 11.24
CA GLU A 442 23.43 -19.51 10.79
C GLU A 442 24.27 -20.74 11.14
N ASP A 443 23.88 -21.53 12.14
CA ASP A 443 24.59 -22.77 12.49
C ASP A 443 24.45 -23.87 11.43
N LEU A 444 23.52 -23.70 10.50
CA LEU A 444 23.36 -24.59 9.35
C LEU A 444 24.47 -24.41 8.29
N PHE A 445 25.29 -23.39 8.38
CA PHE A 445 26.46 -23.22 7.52
C PHE A 445 27.68 -23.94 8.09
N SER A 446 28.65 -24.24 7.21
CA SER A 446 29.92 -24.83 7.65
C SER A 446 30.78 -23.85 8.42
N ASP A 447 31.66 -24.34 9.26
CA ASP A 447 32.57 -23.49 10.07
C ASP A 447 33.52 -22.70 9.14
N GLU A 448 33.92 -23.29 8.00
CA GLU A 448 34.73 -22.59 7.00
C GLU A 448 33.98 -21.36 6.44
N LEU A 449 32.70 -21.50 6.15
CA LEU A 449 31.90 -20.38 5.64
C LEU A 449 31.63 -19.33 6.72
N LEU A 450 31.43 -19.74 7.96
CA LEU A 450 31.25 -18.83 9.11
C LEU A 450 32.53 -18.06 9.47
N SER A 451 33.70 -18.63 9.15
CA SER A 451 35.01 -17.98 9.31
C SER A 451 35.49 -17.20 8.08
N LEU A 452 34.61 -17.02 7.11
CA LEU A 452 34.92 -16.32 5.86
C LEU A 452 35.52 -14.93 6.11
N ASN A 453 36.61 -14.63 5.41
CA ASN A 453 37.23 -13.32 5.39
C ASN A 453 36.81 -12.55 4.13
N LEU A 454 36.16 -11.41 4.31
CA LEU A 454 35.81 -10.50 3.22
C LEU A 454 36.52 -9.17 3.45
N GLU A 455 37.43 -8.82 2.55
CA GLU A 455 38.20 -7.56 2.59
C GLU A 455 38.90 -7.33 3.94
N GLY A 456 39.47 -8.37 4.54
CA GLY A 456 40.16 -8.31 5.81
C GLY A 456 39.28 -8.36 7.06
N LYS A 457 37.94 -8.54 6.90
CA LYS A 457 36.99 -8.62 7.99
C LYS A 457 36.39 -10.02 8.09
N THR A 458 36.02 -10.44 9.31
CA THR A 458 35.38 -11.72 9.58
C THR A 458 33.94 -11.56 10.02
N PHE A 459 33.11 -12.61 9.87
CA PHE A 459 31.71 -12.58 10.26
C PHE A 459 31.50 -12.48 11.75
N CYS A 460 30.61 -11.59 12.19
CA CYS A 460 30.19 -11.46 13.59
C CYS A 460 28.66 -11.54 13.71
N ARG A 461 28.16 -12.44 14.56
CA ARG A 461 26.72 -12.62 14.80
C ARG A 461 26.12 -11.58 15.72
N LYS A 462 26.95 -10.88 16.53
CA LYS A 462 26.48 -9.88 17.50
C LYS A 462 25.99 -8.63 16.78
N ASP A 463 24.93 -8.00 17.30
CA ASP A 463 24.41 -6.75 16.74
C ASP A 463 25.37 -5.58 16.88
N LYS A 464 26.17 -5.58 17.97
CA LYS A 464 27.20 -4.56 18.21
C LYS A 464 28.58 -5.18 18.03
N PHE A 465 29.32 -4.72 17.04
CA PHE A 465 30.68 -5.18 16.72
C PHE A 465 31.53 -4.03 16.17
N ASP A 466 32.85 -4.22 16.21
CA ASP A 466 33.82 -3.29 15.59
C ASP A 466 33.75 -3.44 14.05
N SER A 467 33.18 -2.46 13.37
CA SER A 467 33.01 -2.45 11.91
C SER A 467 34.31 -2.43 11.12
N ASN A 468 35.48 -2.17 11.78
CA ASN A 468 36.79 -2.25 11.14
C ASN A 468 37.30 -3.70 11.03
N LYS A 469 36.90 -4.56 11.98
CA LYS A 469 37.37 -5.96 12.09
C LYS A 469 36.33 -6.98 11.63
N TYR A 470 35.06 -6.61 11.72
CA TYR A 470 33.96 -7.54 11.50
C TYR A 470 32.91 -7.00 10.52
N PHE A 471 32.19 -7.91 9.91
CA PHE A 471 30.92 -7.63 9.20
C PHE A 471 29.78 -8.43 9.82
N GLY A 472 28.56 -7.88 9.76
CA GLY A 472 27.37 -8.45 10.39
C GLY A 472 26.53 -9.34 9.47
N LYS A 473 25.41 -9.85 10.02
CA LYS A 473 24.44 -10.74 9.35
C LYS A 473 23.94 -10.21 8.00
N GLU A 474 23.82 -8.89 7.81
CA GLU A 474 23.35 -8.29 6.55
C GLU A 474 24.29 -8.59 5.39
N ILE A 475 25.61 -8.35 5.56
CA ILE A 475 26.63 -8.60 4.55
C ILE A 475 26.78 -10.11 4.33
N PHE A 476 26.82 -10.90 5.41
CA PHE A 476 26.90 -12.36 5.31
C PHE A 476 25.74 -12.94 4.51
N SER A 477 24.52 -12.53 4.82
CA SER A 477 23.33 -13.04 4.11
C SER A 477 23.31 -12.65 2.63
N GLN A 478 23.83 -11.46 2.30
CA GLN A 478 23.98 -11.03 0.91
C GLN A 478 25.00 -11.89 0.17
N TYR A 479 26.18 -12.13 0.78
CA TYR A 479 27.20 -13.00 0.23
C TYR A 479 26.65 -14.40 -0.03
N VAL A 480 25.97 -15.00 0.94
CA VAL A 480 25.33 -16.32 0.80
C VAL A 480 24.32 -16.33 -0.35
N TYR A 481 23.50 -15.28 -0.47
CA TYR A 481 22.47 -15.21 -1.51
C TYR A 481 23.06 -15.07 -2.92
N GLU A 482 24.16 -14.37 -3.07
CA GLU A 482 24.87 -14.19 -4.36
C GLU A 482 25.66 -15.44 -4.77
N ASN A 483 26.28 -16.12 -3.79
CA ASN A 483 27.13 -17.28 -4.01
C ASN A 483 26.41 -18.62 -3.79
N TYR A 484 25.09 -18.67 -3.83
CA TYR A 484 24.29 -19.85 -3.51
C TYR A 484 24.67 -21.12 -4.29
N ARG A 485 25.33 -21.01 -5.44
CA ARG A 485 25.70 -22.16 -6.29
C ARG A 485 26.90 -22.97 -5.74
N THR A 486 27.78 -22.31 -5.01
CA THR A 486 29.04 -22.88 -4.50
C THR A 486 28.99 -23.24 -3.02
N ILE A 487 27.96 -22.78 -2.32
CA ILE A 487 27.78 -23.03 -0.88
C ILE A 487 27.05 -24.36 -0.68
N ASP A 488 27.51 -25.15 0.30
CA ASP A 488 26.84 -26.35 0.75
C ASP A 488 25.64 -26.01 1.64
N PHE A 489 24.44 -26.45 1.24
CA PHE A 489 23.20 -26.30 1.99
C PHE A 489 22.65 -27.65 2.50
N SER A 490 23.47 -28.67 2.60
CA SER A 490 23.05 -30.01 3.07
C SER A 490 22.38 -29.99 4.44
N ARG A 491 22.90 -29.16 5.37
CA ARG A 491 22.33 -28.98 6.72
C ARG A 491 20.98 -28.24 6.75
N PHE A 492 20.58 -27.57 5.64
CA PHE A 492 19.25 -26.96 5.49
C PHE A 492 18.18 -27.98 5.09
N ILE A 493 18.57 -29.16 4.60
CA ILE A 493 17.66 -30.19 4.09
C ILE A 493 16.57 -30.55 5.11
N PRO A 494 16.87 -30.88 6.38
CA PRO A 494 15.83 -31.25 7.35
C PRO A 494 14.81 -30.12 7.58
N LEU A 495 15.23 -28.85 7.59
CA LEU A 495 14.35 -27.70 7.72
C LEU A 495 13.44 -27.56 6.49
N LEU A 496 14.00 -27.69 5.30
CA LEU A 496 13.25 -27.58 4.04
C LEU A 496 12.30 -28.77 3.83
N ASP A 497 12.68 -29.97 4.23
CA ASP A 497 11.83 -31.17 4.20
C ASP A 497 10.58 -30.99 5.08
N VAL A 498 10.73 -30.39 6.26
CA VAL A 498 9.62 -30.09 7.17
C VAL A 498 8.68 -29.03 6.55
N ILE A 499 9.23 -27.97 5.97
CA ILE A 499 8.42 -26.94 5.31
C ILE A 499 7.66 -27.54 4.12
N ASP A 500 8.32 -28.34 3.29
CA ASP A 500 7.70 -29.02 2.15
C ASP A 500 6.59 -29.97 2.58
N MET A 501 6.80 -30.76 3.64
CA MET A 501 5.82 -31.66 4.23
C MET A 501 4.58 -30.92 4.73
N ILE A 502 4.73 -29.81 5.49
CA ILE A 502 3.61 -29.01 5.98
C ILE A 502 2.77 -28.48 4.81
N ILE A 503 3.42 -28.03 3.75
CA ILE A 503 2.74 -27.51 2.56
C ILE A 503 2.03 -28.64 1.80
N ALA A 504 2.66 -29.80 1.66
CA ALA A 504 2.08 -30.98 1.02
C ALA A 504 0.79 -31.46 1.73
N GLN A 505 0.83 -31.53 3.07
CA GLN A 505 -0.34 -31.90 3.86
C GLN A 505 -1.52 -30.94 3.66
N ALA A 506 -1.24 -29.65 3.50
CA ALA A 506 -2.28 -28.66 3.28
C ALA A 506 -2.88 -28.73 1.85
N GLU A 507 -2.12 -29.20 0.86
CA GLU A 507 -2.60 -29.42 -0.50
C GLU A 507 -3.50 -30.65 -0.60
N SER A 508 -3.17 -31.75 0.10
CA SER A 508 -3.97 -32.98 0.11
C SER A 508 -5.36 -32.81 0.73
N HIS A 509 -5.55 -31.85 1.60
CA HIS A 509 -6.87 -31.51 2.18
C HIS A 509 -7.73 -30.59 1.29
N LYS A 510 -7.21 -30.13 0.13
CA LYS A 510 -7.95 -29.29 -0.84
C LYS A 510 -8.58 -30.12 -1.97
N GLN A 511 -8.20 -31.39 -2.12
CA GLN A 511 -8.80 -32.36 -3.04
C GLN A 511 -9.93 -33.12 -2.33
#